data_0e4089712e277261ae37c6c4331bb83c
#
_entry.id   0e4089712e277261ae37c6c4331bb83c
#
_cell.length_a   1.000
_cell.length_b   1.000
_cell.length_c   1.000
_cell.angle_alpha   90.00
_cell.angle_beta   90.00
_cell.angle_gamma   90.00
#
_symmetry.space_group_name_H-M   'P 1'
#
loop_
_entity.id
_entity.type
_entity.pdbx_description
1 polymer ?
#
loop_
_entity_poly.entity_id
_entity_poly.type
_entity_poly.pdbx_seq_one_letter_code
_entity_poly.pdbx_strand_id
1 'polypeptide(L)'
;MIAALHRAVALLALAVLPAACANFSALSPGDSTREVEARVGPPASVWKNADGSEVWEYPQGYYAVQTFMVAFDRDHAVREVHQVLDEAYFSRIQPGMSREDVHRLIGRPREIWYFPARDEETWTWRYYDINYRFFNVLFDRSAGTVSTTLRLDEILFLDGRGRH
;
A
#
# COMPACT_ATOMS: atom_id res chain seq x y z
N MET A 1 -47.70 -4.35 49.95
CA MET A 1 -47.17 -3.40 48.97
C MET A 1 -45.74 -3.85 48.68
N ILE A 2 -45.55 -4.59 47.60
CA ILE A 2 -44.26 -5.15 47.22
C ILE A 2 -43.85 -4.46 45.89
N ALA A 3 -42.86 -3.61 45.98
CA ALA A 3 -42.32 -2.90 44.81
C ALA A 3 -41.41 -3.87 44.01
N ALA A 4 -41.81 -4.22 42.81
CA ALA A 4 -41.02 -5.02 41.88
C ALA A 4 -39.93 -4.14 41.21
N LEU A 5 -38.68 -4.42 41.56
CA LEU A 5 -37.50 -3.77 40.98
C LEU A 5 -37.16 -4.45 39.66
N HIS A 6 -37.54 -3.86 38.54
CA HIS A 6 -37.16 -4.36 37.23
C HIS A 6 -35.73 -3.88 36.91
N ARG A 7 -34.75 -4.77 37.02
CA ARG A 7 -33.38 -4.58 36.52
C ARG A 7 -33.38 -4.77 35.01
N ALA A 8 -33.34 -3.70 34.27
CA ALA A 8 -33.05 -3.74 32.84
C ALA A 8 -31.54 -4.04 32.65
N VAL A 9 -31.23 -5.28 32.24
CA VAL A 9 -29.89 -5.66 31.79
C VAL A 9 -29.76 -5.22 30.35
N ALA A 10 -29.05 -4.11 30.11
CA ALA A 10 -28.67 -3.70 28.77
C ALA A 10 -27.53 -4.63 28.29
N LEU A 11 -27.87 -5.58 27.42
CA LEU A 11 -26.90 -6.38 26.69
C LEU A 11 -26.22 -5.49 25.66
N LEU A 12 -25.01 -5.02 25.97
CA LEU A 12 -24.13 -4.36 25.03
C LEU A 12 -23.59 -5.45 24.08
N ALA A 13 -24.23 -5.64 22.93
CA ALA A 13 -23.74 -6.51 21.89
C ALA A 13 -22.47 -5.89 21.30
N LEU A 14 -21.30 -6.34 21.78
CA LEU A 14 -20.02 -6.03 21.22
C LEU A 14 -19.96 -6.72 19.84
N ALA A 15 -20.22 -5.96 18.76
CA ALA A 15 -20.06 -6.44 17.40
C ALA A 15 -18.56 -6.68 17.16
N VAL A 16 -18.13 -7.91 17.34
CA VAL A 16 -16.81 -8.38 16.89
C VAL A 16 -16.88 -8.41 15.36
N LEU A 17 -16.40 -7.33 14.72
CA LEU A 17 -16.17 -7.33 13.28
C LEU A 17 -15.08 -8.38 13.01
N PRO A 18 -15.37 -9.43 12.22
CA PRO A 18 -14.31 -10.33 11.80
C PRO A 18 -13.29 -9.49 11.02
N ALA A 19 -12.03 -9.55 11.41
CA ALA A 19 -10.92 -9.07 10.59
C ALA A 19 -10.87 -10.00 9.37
N ALA A 20 -11.68 -9.69 8.35
CA ALA A 20 -11.63 -10.38 7.08
C ALA A 20 -10.26 -10.09 6.48
N CYS A 21 -9.43 -11.11 6.33
CA CYS A 21 -8.21 -11.01 5.55
C CYS A 21 -8.63 -10.51 4.16
N ALA A 22 -8.15 -9.33 3.77
CA ALA A 22 -8.49 -8.73 2.49
C ALA A 22 -8.08 -9.67 1.35
N ASN A 23 -9.07 -10.23 0.66
CA ASN A 23 -8.84 -11.17 -0.43
C ASN A 23 -9.01 -10.48 -1.77
N PHE A 24 -7.90 -9.93 -2.29
CA PHE A 24 -7.90 -9.22 -3.58
C PHE A 24 -8.14 -10.14 -4.78
N SER A 25 -7.89 -11.45 -4.66
CA SER A 25 -8.19 -12.41 -5.72
C SER A 25 -9.70 -12.70 -5.88
N ALA A 26 -10.51 -12.27 -4.93
CA ALA A 26 -11.97 -12.34 -5.02
C ALA A 26 -12.61 -11.14 -5.73
N LEU A 27 -11.83 -10.10 -6.06
CA LEU A 27 -12.30 -8.96 -6.83
C LEU A 27 -12.34 -9.31 -8.31
N SER A 28 -13.41 -8.89 -8.98
CA SER A 28 -13.65 -9.18 -10.39
C SER A 28 -13.89 -7.90 -11.19
N PRO A 29 -13.51 -7.88 -12.47
CA PRO A 29 -13.94 -6.79 -13.36
C PRO A 29 -15.46 -6.61 -13.31
N GLY A 30 -15.90 -5.34 -13.17
CA GLY A 30 -17.31 -4.98 -13.02
C GLY A 30 -17.79 -4.82 -11.57
N ASP A 31 -17.02 -5.26 -10.56
CA ASP A 31 -17.36 -4.98 -9.16
C ASP A 31 -17.39 -3.45 -8.92
N SER A 32 -18.41 -2.97 -8.23
CA SER A 32 -18.50 -1.55 -7.88
C SER A 32 -17.54 -1.16 -6.75
N THR A 33 -17.22 0.12 -6.63
CA THR A 33 -16.43 0.67 -5.51
C THR A 33 -16.99 0.24 -4.15
N ARG A 34 -18.31 0.20 -4.00
CA ARG A 34 -18.98 -0.23 -2.76
C ARG A 34 -18.73 -1.70 -2.44
N GLU A 35 -18.75 -2.57 -3.46
CA GLU A 35 -18.48 -4.00 -3.28
C GLU A 35 -17.00 -4.23 -2.93
N VAL A 36 -16.09 -3.50 -3.57
CA VAL A 36 -14.66 -3.55 -3.25
C VAL A 36 -14.43 -3.14 -1.80
N GLU A 37 -14.97 -1.98 -1.37
CA GLU A 37 -14.82 -1.51 0.01
C GLU A 37 -15.43 -2.46 1.03
N ALA A 38 -16.56 -3.09 0.72
CA ALA A 38 -17.20 -4.08 1.59
C ALA A 38 -16.36 -5.36 1.75
N ARG A 39 -15.58 -5.76 0.72
CA ARG A 39 -14.76 -6.99 0.72
C ARG A 39 -13.34 -6.79 1.27
N VAL A 40 -12.70 -5.68 0.94
CA VAL A 40 -11.28 -5.45 1.27
C VAL A 40 -11.05 -4.24 2.18
N GLY A 41 -12.12 -3.51 2.53
CA GLY A 41 -12.05 -2.32 3.37
C GLY A 41 -11.78 -1.03 2.59
N PRO A 42 -11.64 0.10 3.30
CA PRO A 42 -11.36 1.38 2.67
C PRO A 42 -9.93 1.44 2.13
N PRO A 43 -9.70 2.13 0.99
CA PRO A 43 -8.37 2.32 0.44
C PRO A 43 -7.52 3.26 1.31
N ALA A 44 -6.21 3.10 1.26
CA ALA A 44 -5.26 4.01 1.90
C ALA A 44 -5.12 5.33 1.14
N SER A 45 -5.26 5.28 -0.19
CA SER A 45 -5.24 6.45 -1.08
C SER A 45 -6.18 6.24 -2.26
N VAL A 46 -6.73 7.35 -2.77
CA VAL A 46 -7.56 7.38 -3.98
C VAL A 46 -6.97 8.39 -4.96
N TRP A 47 -6.62 7.91 -6.14
CA TRP A 47 -6.09 8.70 -7.23
C TRP A 47 -7.16 8.88 -8.30
N LYS A 48 -7.63 10.14 -8.47
CA LYS A 48 -8.62 10.48 -9.50
C LYS A 48 -7.93 10.98 -10.76
N ASN A 49 -8.33 10.46 -11.90
CA ASN A 49 -7.84 10.87 -13.21
C ASN A 49 -8.80 11.88 -13.85
N ALA A 50 -8.29 12.66 -14.81
CA ALA A 50 -9.05 13.69 -15.50
C ALA A 50 -10.22 13.14 -16.33
N ASP A 51 -10.16 11.87 -16.75
CA ASP A 51 -11.20 11.17 -17.48
C ASP A 51 -12.33 10.59 -16.60
N GLY A 52 -12.25 10.80 -15.26
CA GLY A 52 -13.20 10.30 -14.28
C GLY A 52 -12.91 8.89 -13.77
N SER A 53 -11.87 8.22 -14.28
CA SER A 53 -11.39 6.95 -13.72
C SER A 53 -10.67 7.17 -12.40
N GLU A 54 -10.55 6.10 -11.59
CA GLU A 54 -9.89 6.14 -10.29
C GLU A 54 -8.94 4.95 -10.11
N VAL A 55 -7.92 5.13 -9.26
CA VAL A 55 -7.08 4.03 -8.78
C VAL A 55 -7.05 4.08 -7.26
N TRP A 56 -7.38 2.96 -6.62
CA TRP A 56 -7.39 2.82 -5.18
C TRP A 56 -6.19 2.00 -4.71
N GLU A 57 -5.49 2.51 -3.70
CA GLU A 57 -4.28 1.93 -3.15
C GLU A 57 -4.57 1.15 -1.87
N TYR A 58 -4.06 -0.09 -1.80
CA TYR A 58 -4.19 -1.01 -0.67
C TYR A 58 -2.85 -1.62 -0.28
N PRO A 59 -2.03 -0.95 0.53
CA PRO A 59 -0.83 -1.56 1.11
C PRO A 59 -1.23 -2.58 2.17
N GLN A 60 -0.59 -3.75 2.17
CA GLN A 60 -0.95 -4.87 3.06
C GLN A 60 -0.30 -4.80 4.45
N GLY A 61 0.10 -3.61 4.89
CA GLY A 61 0.69 -3.34 6.20
C GLY A 61 2.20 -3.22 6.20
N TYR A 62 2.75 -2.85 7.36
CA TYR A 62 4.17 -2.47 7.47
C TYR A 62 5.16 -3.59 7.13
N TYR A 63 4.86 -4.84 7.51
CA TYR A 63 5.74 -5.99 7.23
C TYR A 63 5.38 -6.72 5.94
N ALA A 64 4.31 -6.30 5.27
CA ALA A 64 3.87 -6.92 4.04
C ALA A 64 4.82 -6.61 2.88
N VAL A 65 4.74 -7.48 1.89
CA VAL A 65 5.53 -7.43 0.66
C VAL A 65 4.65 -7.16 -0.56
N GLN A 66 3.43 -6.69 -0.31
CA GLN A 66 2.42 -6.49 -1.34
C GLN A 66 1.71 -5.15 -1.16
N THR A 67 1.46 -4.50 -2.28
CA THR A 67 0.54 -3.37 -2.41
C THR A 67 -0.34 -3.65 -3.62
N PHE A 68 -1.66 -3.58 -3.41
CA PHE A 68 -2.61 -3.74 -4.50
C PHE A 68 -3.10 -2.38 -4.97
N MET A 69 -3.16 -2.22 -6.30
CA MET A 69 -3.82 -1.11 -6.97
C MET A 69 -5.07 -1.65 -7.65
N VAL A 70 -6.23 -1.10 -7.29
CA VAL A 70 -7.53 -1.42 -7.90
C VAL A 70 -7.90 -0.26 -8.80
N ALA A 71 -7.91 -0.49 -10.10
CA ALA A 71 -8.30 0.52 -11.09
C ALA A 71 -9.78 0.40 -11.42
N PHE A 72 -10.46 1.55 -11.36
CA PHE A 72 -11.88 1.69 -11.71
C PHE A 72 -12.02 2.53 -12.98
N ASP A 73 -13.02 2.22 -13.77
CA ASP A 73 -13.42 3.06 -14.88
C ASP A 73 -14.25 4.29 -14.39
N ARG A 74 -14.70 5.11 -15.35
CA ARG A 74 -15.54 6.30 -15.07
C ARG A 74 -16.92 5.96 -14.52
N ASP A 75 -17.37 4.72 -14.68
CA ASP A 75 -18.65 4.21 -14.16
C ASP A 75 -18.49 3.59 -12.78
N HIS A 76 -17.28 3.76 -12.16
CA HIS A 76 -16.89 3.23 -10.86
C HIS A 76 -16.93 1.70 -10.77
N ALA A 77 -16.69 1.01 -11.88
CA ALA A 77 -16.57 -0.42 -11.96
C ALA A 77 -15.08 -0.84 -12.03
N VAL A 78 -14.71 -1.91 -11.32
CA VAL A 78 -13.35 -2.47 -11.35
C VAL A 78 -13.00 -2.84 -12.79
N ARG A 79 -11.89 -2.34 -13.26
CA ARG A 79 -11.27 -2.69 -14.52
C ARG A 79 -10.20 -3.76 -14.34
N GLU A 80 -9.32 -3.55 -13.39
CA GLU A 80 -8.19 -4.45 -13.11
C GLU A 80 -7.67 -4.28 -11.68
N VAL A 81 -7.02 -5.32 -11.16
CA VAL A 81 -6.38 -5.36 -9.85
C VAL A 81 -4.94 -5.81 -10.04
N HIS A 82 -3.98 -5.02 -9.57
CA HIS A 82 -2.56 -5.32 -9.69
C HIS A 82 -1.87 -5.34 -8.34
N GLN A 83 -1.07 -6.38 -8.09
CA GLN A 83 -0.01 -6.34 -7.10
C GLN A 83 1.19 -5.62 -7.74
N VAL A 84 1.62 -4.49 -7.15
CA VAL A 84 2.56 -3.57 -7.82
C VAL A 84 4.00 -3.60 -7.26
N LEU A 85 4.25 -4.39 -6.19
CA LEU A 85 5.60 -4.55 -5.66
C LEU A 85 6.30 -5.72 -6.34
N ASP A 86 6.59 -5.57 -7.62
CA ASP A 86 7.31 -6.54 -8.44
C ASP A 86 8.22 -5.87 -9.49
N GLU A 87 9.07 -6.67 -10.15
CA GLU A 87 10.05 -6.17 -11.12
C GLU A 87 9.41 -5.54 -12.36
N ALA A 88 8.20 -5.95 -12.76
CA ALA A 88 7.51 -5.36 -13.91
C ALA A 88 7.12 -3.90 -13.64
N TYR A 89 6.73 -3.59 -12.41
CA TYR A 89 6.44 -2.22 -11.98
C TYR A 89 7.70 -1.43 -11.62
N PHE A 90 8.67 -2.05 -10.95
CA PHE A 90 9.92 -1.39 -10.57
C PHE A 90 10.72 -0.92 -11.79
N SER A 91 10.73 -1.70 -12.87
CA SER A 91 11.43 -1.34 -14.13
C SER A 91 10.83 -0.12 -14.85
N ARG A 92 9.60 0.28 -14.50
CA ARG A 92 8.93 1.46 -15.06
C ARG A 92 9.38 2.76 -14.38
N ILE A 93 10.04 2.68 -13.22
CA ILE A 93 10.54 3.86 -12.51
C ILE A 93 11.83 4.31 -13.18
N GLN A 94 11.80 5.55 -13.67
CA GLN A 94 12.89 6.16 -14.43
C GLN A 94 13.41 7.41 -13.74
N PRO A 95 14.70 7.76 -13.91
CA PRO A 95 15.23 9.05 -13.50
C PRO A 95 14.37 10.19 -14.04
N GLY A 96 14.15 11.22 -13.22
CA GLY A 96 13.32 12.38 -13.56
C GLY A 96 11.84 12.24 -13.15
N MET A 97 11.34 11.05 -12.80
CA MET A 97 9.97 10.90 -12.27
C MET A 97 9.82 11.64 -10.94
N SER A 98 8.65 12.26 -10.73
CA SER A 98 8.33 12.90 -9.46
C SER A 98 8.00 11.87 -8.36
N ARG A 99 7.98 12.32 -7.10
CA ARG A 99 7.50 11.51 -5.97
C ARG A 99 6.06 11.04 -6.17
N GLU A 100 5.22 11.89 -6.74
CA GLU A 100 3.82 11.55 -7.02
C GLU A 100 3.71 10.46 -8.08
N ASP A 101 4.51 10.51 -9.15
CA ASP A 101 4.53 9.49 -10.19
C ASP A 101 4.93 8.13 -9.61
N VAL A 102 5.96 8.10 -8.76
CA VAL A 102 6.40 6.86 -8.09
C VAL A 102 5.32 6.33 -7.16
N HIS A 103 4.70 7.21 -6.34
CA HIS A 103 3.63 6.81 -5.43
C HIS A 103 2.41 6.27 -6.20
N ARG A 104 2.00 6.91 -7.28
CA ARG A 104 0.91 6.44 -8.14
C ARG A 104 1.21 5.08 -8.78
N LEU A 105 2.48 4.78 -9.04
CA LEU A 105 2.90 3.56 -9.74
C LEU A 105 3.00 2.35 -8.82
N ILE A 106 3.62 2.51 -7.63
CA ILE A 106 3.94 1.39 -6.72
C ILE A 106 3.43 1.58 -5.28
N GLY A 107 2.65 2.64 -5.03
CA GLY A 107 2.09 2.93 -3.73
C GLY A 107 3.08 3.61 -2.78
N ARG A 108 2.61 3.87 -1.56
CA ARG A 108 3.42 4.53 -0.53
C ARG A 108 4.58 3.65 -0.09
N PRO A 109 5.75 4.26 0.19
CA PRO A 109 6.88 3.51 0.72
C PRO A 109 6.62 3.03 2.15
N ARG A 110 7.29 1.95 2.53
CA ARG A 110 7.36 1.48 3.92
C ARG A 110 8.13 2.45 4.80
N GLU A 111 9.27 2.97 4.29
CA GLU A 111 10.18 3.85 5.01
C GLU A 111 10.70 4.94 4.11
N ILE A 112 10.95 6.11 4.70
CA ILE A 112 11.59 7.25 4.04
C ILE A 112 12.80 7.66 4.88
N TRP A 113 13.98 7.73 4.24
CA TRP A 113 15.22 8.15 4.85
C TRP A 113 15.73 9.43 4.21
N TYR A 114 16.29 10.32 5.03
CA TYR A 114 16.87 11.58 4.57
C TYR A 114 18.38 11.57 4.82
N PHE A 115 19.15 11.93 3.79
CA PHE A 115 20.60 12.03 3.83
C PHE A 115 21.04 13.46 3.48
N PRO A 116 21.01 14.41 4.45
CA PRO A 116 21.26 15.83 4.19
C PRO A 116 22.60 16.12 3.53
N ALA A 117 23.65 15.36 3.87
CA ALA A 117 24.98 15.55 3.29
C ALA A 117 25.07 15.27 1.76
N ARG A 118 24.09 14.55 1.23
CA ARG A 118 24.00 14.20 -0.20
C ARG A 118 22.81 14.84 -0.89
N ASP A 119 22.03 15.66 -0.17
CA ASP A 119 20.72 16.18 -0.62
C ASP A 119 19.80 15.08 -1.18
N GLU A 120 19.78 13.94 -0.50
CA GLU A 120 19.13 12.72 -0.97
C GLU A 120 17.98 12.31 -0.02
N GLU A 121 16.89 11.83 -0.62
CA GLU A 121 15.77 11.20 0.04
C GLU A 121 15.59 9.80 -0.55
N THR A 122 15.59 8.77 0.27
CA THR A 122 15.41 7.38 -0.17
C THR A 122 14.06 6.86 0.31
N TRP A 123 13.25 6.40 -0.62
CA TRP A 123 12.02 5.68 -0.35
C TRP A 123 12.23 4.19 -0.50
N THR A 124 11.77 3.40 0.49
CA THR A 124 12.04 1.96 0.58
C THR A 124 10.74 1.17 0.60
N TRP A 125 10.64 0.16 -0.27
CA TRP A 125 9.59 -0.87 -0.27
C TRP A 125 10.22 -2.22 0.02
N ARG A 126 9.53 -3.06 0.82
CA ARG A 126 9.86 -4.46 1.00
C ARG A 126 9.05 -5.29 0.03
N TYR A 127 9.67 -6.23 -0.66
CA TYR A 127 8.99 -7.11 -1.60
C TYR A 127 9.55 -8.53 -1.53
N TYR A 128 8.89 -9.46 -2.18
CA TYR A 128 9.30 -10.86 -2.28
C TYR A 128 9.28 -11.28 -3.75
N ASP A 129 10.41 -11.80 -4.22
CA ASP A 129 10.52 -12.54 -5.49
C ASP A 129 10.92 -14.00 -5.22
N ILE A 130 12.21 -14.29 -5.14
CA ILE A 130 12.76 -15.59 -4.66
C ILE A 130 13.12 -15.47 -3.16
N ASN A 131 13.47 -14.27 -2.73
CA ASN A 131 13.82 -13.92 -1.35
C ASN A 131 13.14 -12.60 -0.95
N TYR A 132 13.16 -12.29 0.36
CA TYR A 132 12.79 -10.96 0.84
C TYR A 132 13.86 -9.95 0.46
N ARG A 133 13.43 -8.86 -0.14
CA ARG A 133 14.29 -7.80 -0.66
C ARG A 133 13.70 -6.42 -0.39
N PHE A 134 14.58 -5.42 -0.50
CA PHE A 134 14.19 -4.01 -0.49
C PHE A 134 14.41 -3.40 -1.88
N PHE A 135 13.38 -2.76 -2.39
CA PHE A 135 13.47 -1.86 -3.52
C PHE A 135 13.54 -0.44 -3.00
N ASN A 136 14.55 0.30 -3.42
CA ASN A 136 14.81 1.67 -2.99
C ASN A 136 14.77 2.59 -4.19
N VAL A 137 14.05 3.71 -4.05
CA VAL A 137 14.05 4.81 -5.01
C VAL A 137 14.73 5.99 -4.34
N LEU A 138 15.81 6.47 -4.94
CA LEU A 138 16.59 7.59 -4.46
C LEU A 138 16.17 8.83 -5.23
N PHE A 139 15.77 9.86 -4.48
CA PHE A 139 15.37 11.15 -5.04
C PHE A 139 16.46 12.19 -4.77
N ASP A 140 16.77 13.01 -5.78
CA ASP A 140 17.35 14.32 -5.55
C ASP A 140 16.32 15.16 -4.80
N ARG A 141 16.67 15.60 -3.61
CA ARG A 141 15.71 16.26 -2.71
C ARG A 141 15.36 17.65 -3.20
N SER A 142 16.34 18.39 -3.72
CA SER A 142 16.17 19.75 -4.24
C SER A 142 15.37 19.74 -5.54
N ALA A 143 15.67 18.82 -6.45
CA ALA A 143 14.92 18.66 -7.71
C ALA A 143 13.54 18.01 -7.51
N GLY A 144 13.37 17.21 -6.46
CA GLY A 144 12.12 16.49 -6.19
C GLY A 144 11.89 15.29 -7.11
N THR A 145 12.92 14.81 -7.79
CA THR A 145 12.82 13.77 -8.82
C THR A 145 13.72 12.58 -8.54
N VAL A 146 13.35 11.42 -9.09
CA VAL A 146 14.16 10.19 -9.03
C VAL A 146 15.52 10.43 -9.65
N SER A 147 16.58 10.11 -8.91
CA SER A 147 17.96 10.05 -9.41
C SER A 147 18.32 8.63 -9.85
N THR A 148 18.02 7.62 -9.05
CA THR A 148 18.32 6.22 -9.35
C THR A 148 17.46 5.27 -8.51
N THR A 149 17.55 3.96 -8.80
CA THR A 149 16.92 2.90 -8.01
C THR A 149 17.96 1.86 -7.58
N LEU A 150 17.72 1.20 -6.44
CA LEU A 150 18.61 0.20 -5.90
C LEU A 150 17.81 -0.98 -5.31
N ARG A 151 18.28 -2.21 -5.52
CA ARG A 151 17.73 -3.43 -4.93
C ARG A 151 18.72 -4.00 -3.93
N LEU A 152 18.26 -4.35 -2.73
CA LEU A 152 19.07 -4.92 -1.66
C LEU A 152 18.40 -6.17 -1.11
N ASP A 153 19.18 -7.23 -0.91
CA ASP A 153 18.70 -8.42 -0.24
C ASP A 153 18.54 -8.17 1.27
N GLU A 154 17.45 -8.62 1.87
CA GLU A 154 17.18 -8.43 3.30
C GLU A 154 18.24 -9.10 4.18
N ILE A 155 18.83 -10.23 3.74
CA ILE A 155 19.87 -10.98 4.47
C ILE A 155 21.12 -10.13 4.70
N LEU A 156 21.47 -9.23 3.79
CA LEU A 156 22.64 -8.36 3.94
C LEU A 156 22.47 -7.33 5.06
N PHE A 157 21.24 -6.98 5.44
CA PHE A 157 20.97 -6.09 6.56
C PHE A 157 21.06 -6.77 7.93
N LEU A 158 20.86 -8.08 8.01
CA LEU A 158 20.92 -8.83 9.25
C LEU A 158 22.37 -9.21 9.63
N ASP A 159 23.24 -9.40 8.65
CA ASP A 159 24.64 -9.82 8.85
C ASP A 159 25.54 -8.68 9.36
N GLY A 160 25.14 -7.42 9.18
CA GLY A 160 25.86 -6.25 9.70
C GLY A 160 25.73 -6.00 11.21
N ARG A 161 24.87 -6.72 11.94
CA ARG A 161 24.65 -6.57 13.39
C ARG A 161 25.23 -7.69 14.24
N GLY A 162 25.95 -8.62 13.66
CA GLY A 162 26.38 -9.85 14.32
C GLY A 162 27.85 -9.97 14.66
N ARG A 163 28.66 -8.89 14.65
CA ARG A 163 30.05 -8.95 15.10
C ARG A 163 30.49 -7.68 15.84
N HIS A 164 30.17 -7.68 17.12
CA HIS A 164 30.97 -6.96 18.15
C HIS A 164 31.04 -7.82 19.39
#